data_acb1e036e8565e5c9b8b3a59e5317c9a
#
_entry.id   acb1e036e8565e5c9b8b3a59e5317c9a
#
_cell.length_a   1.000
_cell.length_b   1.000
_cell.length_c   1.000
_cell.angle_alpha   90.00
_cell.angle_beta   90.00
_cell.angle_gamma   90.00
#
_symmetry.space_group_name_H-M   'P 1'
#
loop_
_entity.id
_entity.type
_entity.pdbx_description
1 polymer ?
#
loop_
_entity_poly.entity_id
_entity_poly.type
_entity_poly.pdbx_seq_one_letter_code
_entity_poly.pdbx_strand_id
1 'polypeptide(L)'
;MMNYIKSTSSEIELTNRTDLYPDMMLYSYLIRPSKGDVKHFYSDDKETLILLQEGSLTLKYEDKEATITRSNVFDDAPVGLQFNKQVAVEVIANEDSEYLCFQTENDKTYPTTLFNKDNVVVVDRGAGQWNECATRNVRTMVDYKINPNSNMAFGETVNYPGKWSTFIPHLHDQPELYYYRFNRPEGFGASFYGDNVYQIKDRSYI
;
A
#
# COMPACT_ATOMS: atom_id res chain seq x y z
N MET A 1 -17.99 0.93 -2.75
CA MET A 1 -18.54 1.74 -1.63
C MET A 1 -17.38 2.26 -0.79
N MET A 2 -17.39 3.53 -0.36
CA MET A 2 -16.33 4.08 0.50
C MET A 2 -16.45 3.54 1.92
N ASN A 3 -15.35 3.08 2.47
CA ASN A 3 -15.25 2.54 3.82
C ASN A 3 -14.37 3.45 4.69
N TYR A 4 -14.76 3.59 5.96
CA TYR A 4 -14.02 4.39 6.93
C TYR A 4 -13.55 3.51 8.07
N ILE A 5 -12.25 3.50 8.32
CA ILE A 5 -11.67 2.73 9.41
C ILE A 5 -11.90 3.48 10.72
N LYS A 6 -12.87 3.00 11.49
CA LYS A 6 -13.19 3.51 12.85
C LYS A 6 -12.66 2.59 13.95
N SER A 7 -12.27 1.37 13.59
CA SER A 7 -11.77 0.39 14.55
C SER A 7 -10.39 0.78 15.07
N THR A 8 -10.18 0.55 16.35
CA THR A 8 -8.87 0.67 17.03
C THR A 8 -8.19 -0.68 17.18
N SER A 9 -8.73 -1.74 16.55
CA SER A 9 -8.12 -3.08 16.56
C SER A 9 -6.70 -3.05 16.02
N SER A 10 -5.86 -3.92 16.56
CA SER A 10 -4.48 -4.09 16.10
C SER A 10 -4.39 -4.66 14.69
N GLU A 11 -5.44 -5.34 14.22
CA GLU A 11 -5.54 -5.86 12.86
C GLU A 11 -6.94 -5.65 12.32
N ILE A 12 -7.03 -5.11 11.10
CA ILE A 12 -8.28 -4.81 10.42
C ILE A 12 -8.16 -5.36 8.99
N GLU A 13 -9.02 -6.30 8.65
CA GLU A 13 -9.16 -6.79 7.29
C GLU A 13 -9.89 -5.75 6.44
N LEU A 14 -9.32 -5.38 5.30
CA LEU A 14 -9.89 -4.42 4.36
C LEU A 14 -10.56 -5.12 3.19
N THR A 15 -9.95 -6.19 2.67
CA THR A 15 -10.49 -7.05 1.61
C THR A 15 -10.09 -8.49 1.83
N ASN A 16 -10.93 -9.43 1.34
CA ASN A 16 -10.59 -10.84 1.23
C ASN A 16 -11.25 -11.45 -0.02
N ARG A 17 -10.99 -12.74 -0.27
CA ARG A 17 -11.49 -13.44 -1.46
C ARG A 17 -12.80 -14.21 -1.24
N THR A 18 -13.45 -14.06 -0.10
CA THR A 18 -14.66 -14.82 0.27
C THR A 18 -15.91 -13.95 0.33
N ASP A 19 -15.91 -12.89 1.09
CA ASP A 19 -17.09 -12.11 1.40
C ASP A 19 -16.85 -10.58 1.47
N LEU A 20 -15.58 -10.17 1.69
CA LEU A 20 -15.22 -8.76 1.78
C LEU A 20 -14.52 -8.30 0.49
N TYR A 21 -15.32 -7.89 -0.51
CA TYR A 21 -14.86 -7.48 -1.84
C TYR A 21 -14.07 -8.58 -2.58
N PRO A 22 -14.64 -9.78 -2.79
CA PRO A 22 -13.92 -10.93 -3.37
C PRO A 22 -13.38 -10.66 -4.78
N ASP A 23 -14.04 -9.77 -5.54
CA ASP A 23 -13.63 -9.39 -6.90
C ASP A 23 -12.34 -8.57 -6.93
N MET A 24 -11.89 -8.05 -5.76
CA MET A 24 -10.57 -7.40 -5.64
C MET A 24 -9.42 -8.37 -5.87
N MET A 25 -9.64 -9.68 -5.75
CA MET A 25 -8.61 -10.71 -5.88
C MET A 25 -7.41 -10.49 -4.96
N LEU A 26 -7.63 -9.80 -3.84
CA LEU A 26 -6.61 -9.32 -2.91
C LEU A 26 -7.08 -9.53 -1.47
N TYR A 27 -6.21 -10.06 -0.64
CA TYR A 27 -6.34 -9.99 0.81
C TYR A 27 -5.56 -8.77 1.29
N SER A 28 -6.18 -7.87 2.00
CA SER A 28 -5.50 -6.68 2.50
C SER A 28 -5.84 -6.38 3.94
N TYR A 29 -4.83 -5.98 4.69
CA TYR A 29 -4.90 -5.76 6.12
C TYR A 29 -4.21 -4.46 6.50
N LEU A 30 -4.82 -3.72 7.43
CA LEU A 30 -4.16 -2.68 8.18
C LEU A 30 -3.76 -3.26 9.54
N ILE A 31 -2.47 -3.21 9.87
CA ILE A 31 -1.90 -3.84 11.06
C ILE A 31 -1.21 -2.76 11.90
N ARG A 32 -1.52 -2.74 13.20
CA ARG A 32 -1.02 -1.78 14.19
C ARG A 32 -0.41 -2.52 15.37
N PRO A 33 0.82 -3.01 15.23
CA PRO A 33 1.50 -3.67 16.33
C PRO A 33 1.94 -2.66 17.39
N SER A 34 1.91 -3.09 18.64
CA SER A 34 2.60 -2.39 19.73
C SER A 34 4.07 -2.77 19.72
N LYS A 35 4.90 -1.93 20.35
CA LYS A 35 6.33 -2.22 20.53
C LYS A 35 6.54 -3.61 21.12
N GLY A 36 7.36 -4.42 20.45
CA GLY A 36 7.73 -5.78 20.85
C GLY A 36 6.81 -6.86 20.28
N ASP A 37 5.69 -6.49 19.64
CA ASP A 37 4.83 -7.47 18.97
C ASP A 37 5.58 -8.12 17.80
N VAL A 38 5.32 -9.42 17.61
CA VAL A 38 5.92 -10.23 16.54
C VAL A 38 4.81 -10.85 15.71
N LYS A 39 4.91 -10.70 14.38
CA LYS A 39 4.01 -11.35 13.44
C LYS A 39 4.80 -12.17 12.42
N HIS A 40 4.33 -13.39 12.19
CA HIS A 40 4.94 -14.29 11.20
C HIS A 40 4.07 -14.38 9.97
N PHE A 41 4.69 -14.32 8.79
CA PHE A 41 4.06 -14.51 7.49
C PHE A 41 4.64 -15.71 6.80
N TYR A 42 3.78 -16.54 6.26
CA TYR A 42 4.11 -17.65 5.38
C TYR A 42 2.86 -18.02 4.58
N SER A 43 3.01 -18.36 3.34
CA SER A 43 1.94 -18.92 2.50
C SER A 43 2.52 -19.89 1.48
N ASP A 44 1.80 -20.95 1.15
CA ASP A 44 2.18 -21.90 0.11
C ASP A 44 1.86 -21.40 -1.30
N ASP A 45 0.96 -20.44 -1.42
CA ASP A 45 0.36 -20.04 -2.69
C ASP A 45 0.32 -18.51 -2.92
N LYS A 46 0.58 -17.68 -1.89
CA LYS A 46 0.45 -16.22 -1.99
C LYS A 46 1.78 -15.49 -1.97
N GLU A 47 1.90 -14.52 -2.84
CA GLU A 47 2.88 -13.45 -2.68
C GLU A 47 2.38 -12.43 -1.67
N THR A 48 3.28 -11.75 -1.01
CA THR A 48 2.97 -10.78 0.05
C THR A 48 3.76 -9.49 -0.15
N LEU A 49 3.10 -8.35 0.07
CA LEU A 49 3.73 -7.05 0.18
C LEU A 49 3.39 -6.44 1.54
N ILE A 50 4.41 -6.03 2.29
CA ILE A 50 4.31 -5.26 3.52
C ILE A 50 4.75 -3.83 3.22
N LEU A 51 3.93 -2.83 3.56
CA LEU A 51 4.23 -1.41 3.40
C LEU A 51 4.10 -0.69 4.74
N LEU A 52 5.21 -0.23 5.28
CA LEU A 52 5.22 0.58 6.51
C LEU A 52 4.56 1.94 6.25
N GLN A 53 3.59 2.30 7.07
CA GLN A 53 2.93 3.61 7.04
C GLN A 53 3.62 4.59 7.99
N GLU A 54 3.90 4.15 9.22
CA GLU A 54 4.64 4.91 10.23
C GLU A 54 5.24 3.96 11.29
N GLY A 55 6.35 4.32 11.90
CA GLY A 55 7.02 3.54 12.93
C GLY A 55 8.30 2.87 12.48
N SER A 56 8.66 1.78 13.16
CA SER A 56 9.88 1.02 12.91
C SER A 56 9.66 -0.48 13.07
N LEU A 57 10.06 -1.25 12.06
CA LEU A 57 9.96 -2.70 12.02
C LEU A 57 11.32 -3.33 11.76
N THR A 58 11.63 -4.43 12.43
CA THR A 58 12.68 -5.35 12.03
C THR A 58 12.06 -6.50 11.25
N LEU A 59 12.56 -6.75 10.05
CA LEU A 59 12.13 -7.80 9.14
C LEU A 59 13.22 -8.87 9.05
N LYS A 60 12.86 -10.12 9.40
CA LYS A 60 13.76 -11.26 9.21
C LYS A 60 13.18 -12.17 8.14
N TYR A 61 13.94 -12.44 7.11
CA TYR A 61 13.52 -13.22 5.96
C TYR A 61 14.72 -13.87 5.29
N GLU A 62 14.55 -15.11 4.84
CA GLU A 62 15.67 -15.88 4.34
C GLU A 62 16.80 -15.88 5.40
N ASP A 63 18.05 -15.61 5.03
CA ASP A 63 19.19 -15.46 5.96
C ASP A 63 19.54 -13.97 6.20
N LYS A 64 18.53 -13.08 6.12
CA LYS A 64 18.70 -11.62 6.19
C LYS A 64 17.88 -11.03 7.32
N GLU A 65 18.38 -9.93 7.86
CA GLU A 65 17.66 -9.05 8.78
C GLU A 65 17.80 -7.60 8.31
N ALA A 66 16.70 -6.87 8.30
CA ALA A 66 16.66 -5.46 7.92
C ALA A 66 15.73 -4.68 8.85
N THR A 67 16.18 -3.51 9.30
CA THR A 67 15.31 -2.57 10.00
C THR A 67 14.83 -1.51 9.02
N ILE A 68 13.51 -1.32 8.97
CA ILE A 68 12.85 -0.27 8.20
C ILE A 68 12.22 0.73 9.16
N THR A 69 12.28 2.01 8.84
CA THR A 69 11.71 3.09 9.62
C THR A 69 11.06 4.10 8.70
N ARG A 70 9.92 4.63 9.12
CA ARG A 70 9.19 5.66 8.38
C ARG A 70 8.49 6.59 9.38
N SER A 71 8.79 7.88 9.31
CA SER A 71 8.17 8.87 10.20
C SER A 71 6.74 9.18 9.77
N ASN A 72 6.49 9.25 8.46
CA ASN A 72 5.14 9.41 7.88
C ASN A 72 5.17 9.15 6.36
N VAL A 73 4.00 8.99 5.78
CA VAL A 73 3.83 8.68 4.34
C VAL A 73 4.01 9.88 3.41
N PHE A 74 4.03 11.11 3.93
CA PHE A 74 4.10 12.33 3.11
C PHE A 74 5.53 12.74 2.81
N ASP A 75 6.38 12.72 3.83
CA ASP A 75 7.75 13.23 3.78
C ASP A 75 8.75 12.13 3.41
N ASP A 76 8.50 10.88 3.85
CA ASP A 76 9.40 9.76 3.62
C ASP A 76 9.00 8.95 2.38
N ALA A 77 10.00 8.41 1.70
CA ALA A 77 9.79 7.46 0.62
C ALA A 77 9.07 6.19 1.13
N PRO A 78 8.32 5.47 0.28
CA PRO A 78 7.79 4.17 0.63
C PRO A 78 8.91 3.21 1.04
N VAL A 79 8.65 2.45 2.10
CA VAL A 79 9.56 1.42 2.60
C VAL A 79 8.77 0.17 2.95
N GLY A 80 9.24 -1.00 2.53
CA GLY A 80 8.51 -2.24 2.72
C GLY A 80 9.23 -3.45 2.13
N LEU A 81 8.57 -4.61 2.20
CA LEU A 81 9.11 -5.88 1.72
C LEU A 81 8.10 -6.59 0.84
N GLN A 82 8.52 -6.95 -0.39
CA GLN A 82 7.77 -7.88 -1.24
C GLN A 82 8.47 -9.23 -1.25
N PHE A 83 7.70 -10.30 -1.04
CA PHE A 83 8.22 -11.66 -1.03
C PHE A 83 7.22 -12.66 -1.62
N ASN A 84 7.78 -13.76 -2.09
CA ASN A 84 7.04 -14.86 -2.72
C ASN A 84 6.29 -15.73 -1.72
N LYS A 85 5.42 -16.57 -2.28
CA LYS A 85 5.01 -17.82 -1.61
C LYS A 85 6.23 -18.60 -1.10
N GLN A 86 6.04 -19.36 -0.01
CA GLN A 86 7.02 -20.22 0.63
C GLN A 86 8.25 -19.50 1.21
N VAL A 87 8.22 -18.17 1.27
CA VAL A 87 9.18 -17.38 2.03
C VAL A 87 8.60 -17.08 3.40
N ALA A 88 9.29 -17.49 4.45
CA ALA A 88 8.94 -17.14 5.82
C ALA A 88 9.50 -15.76 6.16
N VAL A 89 8.65 -14.90 6.72
CA VAL A 89 9.03 -13.56 7.17
C VAL A 89 8.56 -13.34 8.61
N GLU A 90 9.48 -12.94 9.49
CA GLU A 90 9.18 -12.46 10.82
C GLU A 90 9.23 -10.94 10.83
N VAL A 91 8.17 -10.32 11.33
CA VAL A 91 8.03 -8.85 11.49
C VAL A 91 7.99 -8.54 12.96
N ILE A 92 8.95 -7.76 13.45
CA ILE A 92 9.06 -7.34 14.86
C ILE A 92 8.86 -5.84 14.92
N ALA A 93 7.91 -5.37 15.73
CA ALA A 93 7.71 -3.95 15.95
C ALA A 93 8.73 -3.39 16.95
N ASN A 94 9.60 -2.48 16.49
CA ASN A 94 10.59 -1.82 17.35
C ASN A 94 9.97 -0.70 18.20
N GLU A 95 8.84 -0.18 17.74
CA GLU A 95 7.98 0.81 18.41
C GLU A 95 6.53 0.60 17.94
N ASP A 96 5.58 1.31 18.54
CA ASP A 96 4.20 1.31 18.04
C ASP A 96 4.20 1.75 16.57
N SER A 97 3.64 0.93 15.70
CA SER A 97 3.78 1.09 14.27
C SER A 97 2.44 0.87 13.54
N GLU A 98 2.34 1.33 12.30
CA GLU A 98 1.22 1.04 11.41
C GLU A 98 1.77 0.58 10.05
N TYR A 99 1.31 -0.56 9.56
CA TYR A 99 1.65 -1.03 8.21
C TYR A 99 0.47 -1.68 7.50
N LEU A 100 0.50 -1.64 6.19
CA LEU A 100 -0.41 -2.37 5.32
C LEU A 100 0.23 -3.68 4.87
N CYS A 101 -0.57 -4.73 4.80
CA CYS A 101 -0.19 -6.02 4.26
C CYS A 101 -1.15 -6.40 3.13
N PHE A 102 -0.58 -6.80 2.00
CA PHE A 102 -1.34 -7.21 0.81
C PHE A 102 -0.87 -8.60 0.38
N GLN A 103 -1.81 -9.47 0.06
CA GLN A 103 -1.53 -10.81 -0.41
C GLN A 103 -2.43 -11.18 -1.59
N THR A 104 -1.87 -11.87 -2.57
CA THR A 104 -2.63 -12.48 -3.66
C THR A 104 -1.98 -13.78 -4.10
N GLU A 105 -2.77 -14.70 -4.64
CA GLU A 105 -2.24 -15.94 -5.16
C GLU A 105 -1.29 -15.69 -6.33
N ASN A 106 -0.15 -16.38 -6.32
CA ASN A 106 0.83 -16.32 -7.40
C ASN A 106 1.51 -17.68 -7.59
N ASP A 107 1.47 -18.20 -8.80
CA ASP A 107 2.15 -19.45 -9.18
C ASP A 107 3.62 -19.25 -9.55
N LYS A 108 4.01 -18.01 -9.88
CA LYS A 108 5.38 -17.64 -10.25
C LYS A 108 6.26 -17.39 -9.02
N THR A 109 7.56 -17.30 -9.26
CA THR A 109 8.56 -16.97 -8.26
C THR A 109 9.45 -15.80 -8.72
N TYR A 110 9.97 -15.03 -7.76
CA TYR A 110 10.85 -13.89 -7.97
C TYR A 110 11.68 -13.63 -6.68
N PRO A 111 12.79 -12.91 -6.71
CA PRO A 111 13.57 -12.59 -5.52
C PRO A 111 12.80 -11.71 -4.53
N THR A 112 12.94 -11.97 -3.23
CA THR A 112 12.45 -11.07 -2.19
C THR A 112 13.10 -9.70 -2.34
N THR A 113 12.28 -8.64 -2.33
CA THR A 113 12.72 -7.26 -2.57
C THR A 113 12.39 -6.37 -1.39
N LEU A 114 13.42 -5.80 -0.77
CA LEU A 114 13.29 -4.73 0.21
C LEU A 114 13.25 -3.39 -0.52
N PHE A 115 12.11 -2.71 -0.43
CA PHE A 115 11.91 -1.39 -1.03
C PHE A 115 12.36 -0.28 -0.08
N ASN A 116 13.01 0.73 -0.66
CA ASN A 116 13.42 1.96 0.00
C ASN A 116 13.59 3.07 -1.05
N LYS A 117 14.05 4.24 -0.62
CA LYS A 117 14.24 5.42 -1.49
C LYS A 117 15.16 5.19 -2.71
N ASP A 118 16.00 4.16 -2.69
CA ASP A 118 17.02 3.94 -3.73
C ASP A 118 16.48 3.05 -4.88
N ASN A 119 15.38 2.32 -4.66
CA ASN A 119 14.78 1.42 -5.65
C ASN A 119 13.29 1.63 -5.92
N VAL A 120 12.66 2.61 -5.28
CA VAL A 120 11.30 3.06 -5.62
C VAL A 120 11.38 4.05 -6.80
N VAL A 121 10.58 3.81 -7.83
CA VAL A 121 10.53 4.71 -9.00
C VAL A 121 9.62 5.89 -8.70
N VAL A 122 10.16 7.10 -8.71
CA VAL A 122 9.42 8.33 -8.40
C VAL A 122 9.29 9.20 -9.63
N VAL A 123 8.05 9.59 -9.96
CA VAL A 123 7.74 10.43 -11.12
C VAL A 123 6.67 11.46 -10.76
N ASP A 124 6.91 12.73 -11.11
CA ASP A 124 5.88 13.76 -11.05
C ASP A 124 4.99 13.66 -12.29
N ARG A 125 3.82 13.04 -12.11
CA ARG A 125 2.82 12.87 -13.17
C ARG A 125 1.99 14.14 -13.32
N GLY A 126 1.65 14.49 -14.57
CA GLY A 126 0.83 15.66 -14.91
C GLY A 126 1.56 16.99 -14.86
N ALA A 127 2.86 17.02 -14.56
CA ALA A 127 3.67 18.23 -14.61
C ALA A 127 3.71 18.83 -16.03
N GLY A 128 3.53 20.14 -16.13
CA GLY A 128 3.47 20.87 -17.41
C GLY A 128 2.15 20.67 -18.19
N GLN A 129 1.16 19.99 -17.64
CA GLN A 129 -0.12 19.71 -18.30
C GLN A 129 -1.30 20.27 -17.50
N TRP A 130 -2.37 20.65 -18.23
CA TRP A 130 -3.66 21.09 -17.65
C TRP A 130 -3.54 22.16 -16.57
N ASN A 131 -2.65 23.16 -16.77
CA ASN A 131 -2.33 24.19 -15.78
C ASN A 131 -1.95 23.59 -14.41
N GLU A 132 -1.20 22.49 -14.41
CA GLU A 132 -0.73 21.80 -13.20
C GLU A 132 -1.85 21.24 -12.29
N CYS A 133 -3.09 21.19 -12.76
CA CYS A 133 -4.22 20.78 -11.91
C CYS A 133 -4.17 19.30 -11.46
N ALA A 134 -3.39 18.47 -12.17
CA ALA A 134 -3.25 17.04 -11.88
C ALA A 134 -1.81 16.62 -11.53
N THR A 135 -0.95 17.59 -11.20
CA THR A 135 0.43 17.31 -10.79
C THR A 135 0.44 16.60 -9.46
N ARG A 136 1.07 15.42 -9.43
CA ARG A 136 1.18 14.55 -8.27
C ARG A 136 2.45 13.74 -8.31
N ASN A 137 2.99 13.40 -7.14
CA ASN A 137 4.17 12.56 -7.01
C ASN A 137 3.75 11.09 -6.94
N VAL A 138 4.07 10.32 -7.98
CA VAL A 138 3.77 8.88 -8.07
C VAL A 138 5.02 8.09 -7.73
N ARG A 139 4.92 7.23 -6.72
CA ARG A 139 6.00 6.43 -6.14
C ARG A 139 5.68 4.95 -6.38
N THR A 140 6.19 4.38 -7.47
CA THR A 140 5.92 3.00 -7.86
C THR A 140 6.92 2.06 -7.21
N MET A 141 6.41 1.08 -6.48
CA MET A 141 7.18 -0.02 -5.88
C MET A 141 7.16 -1.25 -6.78
N VAL A 142 5.99 -1.66 -7.25
CA VAL A 142 5.79 -2.84 -8.06
C VAL A 142 4.91 -2.49 -9.26
N ASP A 143 5.34 -2.87 -10.44
CA ASP A 143 4.55 -2.94 -11.65
C ASP A 143 5.12 -4.02 -12.58
N TYR A 144 4.49 -4.26 -13.71
CA TYR A 144 4.91 -5.28 -14.67
C TYR A 144 6.30 -5.05 -15.29
N LYS A 145 6.86 -3.83 -15.19
CA LYS A 145 8.23 -3.50 -15.66
C LYS A 145 9.26 -3.76 -14.57
N ILE A 146 8.89 -3.51 -13.31
CA ILE A 146 9.76 -3.69 -12.14
C ILE A 146 9.82 -5.17 -11.78
N ASN A 147 8.65 -5.83 -11.71
CA ASN A 147 8.54 -7.25 -11.40
C ASN A 147 7.45 -7.92 -12.25
N PRO A 148 7.78 -8.42 -13.46
CA PRO A 148 6.81 -9.05 -14.37
C PRO A 148 6.25 -10.38 -13.85
N ASN A 149 6.80 -10.92 -12.77
CA ASN A 149 6.34 -12.15 -12.14
C ASN A 149 5.37 -11.90 -10.97
N SER A 150 5.20 -10.64 -10.54
CA SER A 150 4.20 -10.29 -9.53
C SER A 150 2.81 -10.17 -10.16
N ASN A 151 1.80 -10.60 -9.42
CA ASN A 151 0.38 -10.36 -9.75
C ASN A 151 -0.14 -9.05 -9.13
N MET A 152 0.72 -8.25 -8.49
CA MET A 152 0.39 -6.94 -7.94
C MET A 152 1.01 -5.81 -8.76
N ALA A 153 0.27 -4.71 -8.91
CA ALA A 153 0.81 -3.39 -9.22
C ALA A 153 0.59 -2.53 -7.97
N PHE A 154 1.65 -1.91 -7.45
CA PHE A 154 1.59 -1.26 -6.17
C PHE A 154 2.47 -0.01 -6.08
N GLY A 155 1.96 1.01 -5.41
CA GLY A 155 2.69 2.24 -5.15
C GLY A 155 1.88 3.21 -4.32
N GLU A 156 2.41 4.40 -4.18
CA GLU A 156 1.76 5.52 -3.51
C GLU A 156 1.65 6.71 -4.45
N THR A 157 0.60 7.49 -4.26
CA THR A 157 0.44 8.77 -4.94
C THR A 157 0.28 9.87 -3.91
N VAL A 158 1.24 10.77 -3.85
CA VAL A 158 1.14 11.98 -3.02
C VAL A 158 0.57 13.11 -3.85
N ASN A 159 -0.63 13.53 -3.50
CA ASN A 159 -1.30 14.65 -4.14
C ASN A 159 -0.94 15.95 -3.44
N TYR A 160 -0.65 16.97 -4.23
CA TYR A 160 -0.49 18.32 -3.70
C TYR A 160 -1.85 18.98 -3.42
N PRO A 161 -1.95 19.89 -2.45
CA PRO A 161 -3.20 20.57 -2.12
C PRO A 161 -3.89 21.18 -3.34
N GLY A 162 -5.19 20.92 -3.50
CA GLY A 162 -6.00 21.41 -4.61
C GLY A 162 -5.75 20.76 -5.97
N LYS A 163 -4.96 19.68 -6.01
CA LYS A 163 -4.68 18.93 -7.24
C LYS A 163 -5.53 17.65 -7.31
N TRP A 164 -5.69 17.16 -8.54
CA TRP A 164 -6.40 15.91 -8.81
C TRP A 164 -5.44 14.74 -8.90
N SER A 165 -5.87 13.58 -8.39
CA SER A 165 -5.28 12.29 -8.73
C SER A 165 -6.04 11.65 -9.90
N THR A 166 -5.38 10.71 -10.58
CA THR A 166 -6.01 9.85 -11.61
C THR A 166 -6.74 10.64 -12.72
N PHE A 167 -6.23 11.83 -13.01
CA PHE A 167 -6.68 12.63 -14.12
C PHE A 167 -5.87 12.25 -15.39
N ILE A 168 -6.46 11.92 -16.51
CA ILE A 168 -7.87 11.98 -16.90
C ILE A 168 -8.58 10.69 -16.43
N PRO A 169 -9.91 10.71 -16.14
CA PRO A 169 -10.67 9.52 -15.81
C PRO A 169 -10.48 8.42 -16.87
N HIS A 170 -10.25 7.21 -16.42
CA HIS A 170 -10.02 6.05 -17.30
C HIS A 170 -10.59 4.78 -16.67
N LEU A 171 -10.66 3.72 -17.45
CA LEU A 171 -11.12 2.41 -17.07
C LEU A 171 -10.09 1.35 -17.46
N HIS A 172 -9.92 0.34 -16.63
CA HIS A 172 -9.14 -0.87 -16.92
C HIS A 172 -9.77 -2.09 -16.22
N ASP A 173 -9.39 -3.27 -16.65
CA ASP A 173 -9.98 -4.53 -16.17
C ASP A 173 -9.46 -4.96 -14.80
N GLN A 174 -8.29 -4.46 -14.39
CA GLN A 174 -7.69 -4.81 -13.10
C GLN A 174 -8.44 -4.10 -11.98
N PRO A 175 -8.84 -4.82 -10.91
CA PRO A 175 -9.43 -4.18 -9.75
C PRO A 175 -8.41 -3.30 -9.02
N GLU A 176 -8.88 -2.23 -8.42
CA GLU A 176 -8.05 -1.28 -7.66
C GLU A 176 -8.57 -1.11 -6.24
N LEU A 177 -7.64 -1.05 -5.28
CA LEU A 177 -7.88 -0.65 -3.92
C LEU A 177 -7.12 0.65 -3.62
N TYR A 178 -7.82 1.68 -3.23
CA TYR A 178 -7.24 2.92 -2.73
C TYR A 178 -7.39 3.03 -1.22
N TYR A 179 -6.27 3.20 -0.53
CA TYR A 179 -6.21 3.56 0.89
C TYR A 179 -5.74 5.00 1.01
N TYR A 180 -6.52 5.85 1.70
CA TYR A 180 -6.29 7.28 1.73
C TYR A 180 -5.73 7.75 3.07
N ARG A 181 -4.72 8.61 3.01
CA ARG A 181 -4.13 9.30 4.15
C ARG A 181 -4.15 10.81 3.90
N PHE A 182 -4.30 11.57 4.96
CA PHE A 182 -4.20 13.03 4.96
C PHE A 182 -3.22 13.48 6.04
N ASN A 183 -2.46 14.53 5.77
CA ASN A 183 -1.50 15.10 6.71
C ASN A 183 -2.13 16.06 7.72
N ARG A 184 -3.46 16.22 7.66
CA ARG A 184 -4.25 17.04 8.57
C ARG A 184 -5.57 16.34 8.90
N PRO A 185 -6.06 16.44 10.15
CA PRO A 185 -7.30 15.77 10.56
C PRO A 185 -8.55 16.28 9.81
N GLU A 186 -8.56 17.53 9.35
CA GLU A 186 -9.62 18.12 8.53
C GLU A 186 -9.50 17.80 7.04
N GLY A 187 -8.47 17.07 6.62
CA GLY A 187 -8.22 16.70 5.23
C GLY A 187 -9.38 15.91 4.63
N PHE A 188 -9.75 16.24 3.40
CA PHE A 188 -10.80 15.55 2.66
C PHE A 188 -10.52 15.58 1.15
N GLY A 189 -11.21 14.69 0.44
CA GLY A 189 -11.21 14.63 -1.01
C GLY A 189 -12.51 14.04 -1.53
N ALA A 190 -12.57 13.81 -2.83
CA ALA A 190 -13.66 13.12 -3.49
C ALA A 190 -13.12 12.03 -4.41
N SER A 191 -13.72 10.84 -4.36
CA SER A 191 -13.50 9.76 -5.30
C SER A 191 -14.73 9.61 -6.18
N PHE A 192 -14.52 9.64 -7.50
CA PHE A 192 -15.57 9.44 -8.50
C PHE A 192 -15.46 8.01 -9.01
N TYR A 193 -16.55 7.25 -8.92
CA TYR A 193 -16.62 5.90 -9.44
C TYR A 193 -17.95 5.73 -10.20
N GLY A 194 -17.89 5.65 -11.53
CA GLY A 194 -19.07 5.76 -12.37
C GLY A 194 -19.81 7.07 -12.11
N ASP A 195 -21.12 6.98 -11.86
CA ASP A 195 -21.98 8.14 -11.56
C ASP A 195 -21.99 8.51 -10.06
N ASN A 196 -21.19 7.81 -9.25
CA ASN A 196 -21.17 8.03 -7.80
C ASN A 196 -19.99 8.89 -7.39
N VAL A 197 -20.20 9.70 -6.33
CA VAL A 197 -19.16 10.50 -5.69
C VAL A 197 -19.08 10.13 -4.21
N TYR A 198 -17.88 9.79 -3.76
CA TYR A 198 -17.63 9.43 -2.37
C TYR A 198 -16.71 10.44 -1.71
N GLN A 199 -17.12 10.95 -0.55
CA GLN A 199 -16.21 11.75 0.27
C GLN A 199 -15.12 10.87 0.83
N ILE A 200 -13.84 11.25 0.62
CA ILE A 200 -12.69 10.60 1.25
C ILE A 200 -12.18 11.41 2.45
N LYS A 201 -11.76 10.68 3.48
CA LYS A 201 -11.15 11.19 4.72
C LYS A 201 -9.92 10.35 5.06
N ASP A 202 -9.16 10.81 6.05
CA ASP A 202 -8.02 10.03 6.55
C ASP A 202 -8.45 8.62 6.96
N ARG A 203 -7.65 7.62 6.59
CA ARG A 203 -7.91 6.19 6.82
C ARG A 203 -9.25 5.70 6.24
N SER A 204 -9.65 6.23 5.10
CA SER A 204 -10.73 5.63 4.30
C SER A 204 -10.14 4.79 3.17
N TYR A 205 -10.94 3.86 2.63
CA TYR A 205 -10.55 3.05 1.48
C TYR A 205 -11.76 2.75 0.57
N ILE A 206 -11.50 2.51 -0.70
CA ILE A 206 -12.49 2.18 -1.72
C ILE A 206 -11.90 1.15 -2.66
#